data_67226d186445e314c136727c1b578939
#
_entry.id   67226d186445e314c136727c1b578939
#
_cell.length_a   1.000
_cell.length_b   1.000
_cell.length_c   1.000
_cell.angle_alpha   90.00
_cell.angle_beta   90.00
_cell.angle_gamma   90.00
#
_symmetry.space_group_name_H-M   'P 1'
#
loop_
_entity.id
_entity.type
_entity.pdbx_description
1 polymer ?
#
loop_
_entity_poly.entity_id
_entity_poly.type
_entity_poly.pdbx_seq_one_letter_code
_entity_poly.pdbx_strand_id
1 'polypeptide(L)'
;MDGELVRLTGTEWAVLDCLWEASPQTMTQLAHTLAGREGWAKGTTTTVLKRMTEKGLLTCRQGERAKWYAPAVERRAAVVSETRSFLRRICRESVSMLTNAAAEPERLSREEIDALYDVLKGLEIGRAHV
;
A
#
# COMPACT_ATOMS: atom_id res chain seq x y z
N MET A 1 15.85 -1.88 9.90
CA MET A 1 14.86 -1.63 9.88
C MET A 1 13.90 -1.87 8.93
N ASP A 2 13.38 -2.84 9.16
CA ASP A 2 12.59 -3.44 8.27
C ASP A 2 11.32 -2.77 8.11
N GLY A 3 10.79 -2.23 9.09
CA GLY A 3 9.49 -1.64 9.02
C GLY A 3 9.41 -0.44 8.14
N GLU A 4 10.56 0.11 7.78
CA GLU A 4 10.50 1.25 7.00
C GLU A 4 10.26 0.98 5.58
N LEU A 5 10.46 -0.19 5.12
CA LEU A 5 10.37 -0.48 3.71
C LEU A 5 9.33 -1.51 3.40
N VAL A 6 8.14 -1.33 3.93
CA VAL A 6 7.04 -2.19 3.57
C VAL A 6 6.63 -1.84 2.16
N ARG A 7 6.96 -2.70 1.23
CA ARG A 7 6.54 -2.53 -0.16
C ARG A 7 5.47 -3.55 -0.45
N LEU A 8 4.33 -3.06 -0.83
CA LEU A 8 3.19 -3.92 -1.10
C LEU A 8 2.89 -3.95 -2.59
N THR A 9 2.62 -5.15 -3.08
CA THR A 9 2.17 -5.29 -4.46
C THR A 9 0.68 -4.97 -4.51
N GLY A 10 0.15 -4.77 -5.70
CA GLY A 10 -1.28 -4.51 -5.85
C GLY A 10 -2.11 -5.65 -5.29
N THR A 11 -1.63 -6.88 -5.43
CA THR A 11 -2.30 -8.06 -4.89
C THR A 11 -2.37 -7.99 -3.37
N GLU A 12 -1.28 -7.59 -2.75
CA GLU A 12 -1.22 -7.50 -1.29
C GLU A 12 -2.10 -6.37 -0.77
N TRP A 13 -2.14 -5.24 -1.50
CA TRP A 13 -3.02 -4.15 -1.14
C TRP A 13 -4.48 -4.59 -1.18
N ALA A 14 -4.84 -5.39 -2.18
CA ALA A 14 -6.22 -5.86 -2.31
C ALA A 14 -6.65 -6.65 -1.08
N VAL A 15 -5.78 -7.54 -0.59
CA VAL A 15 -6.08 -8.35 0.59
C VAL A 15 -6.14 -7.47 1.84
N LEU A 16 -5.15 -6.61 2.00
CA LEU A 16 -5.10 -5.76 3.18
C LEU A 16 -6.28 -4.79 3.24
N ASP A 17 -6.72 -4.27 2.09
CA ASP A 17 -7.89 -3.40 2.07
C ASP A 17 -9.10 -4.09 2.64
N CYS A 18 -9.30 -5.36 2.29
CA CYS A 18 -10.42 -6.13 2.83
C CYS A 18 -10.32 -6.26 4.34
N LEU A 19 -9.11 -6.52 4.83
CA LEU A 19 -8.90 -6.73 6.26
C LEU A 19 -8.90 -5.45 7.06
N TRP A 20 -8.47 -4.35 6.46
CA TRP A 20 -8.54 -3.07 7.15
C TRP A 20 -9.98 -2.61 7.29
N GLU A 21 -10.85 -3.03 6.37
CA GLU A 21 -12.27 -2.71 6.46
C GLU A 21 -12.96 -3.54 7.53
N ALA A 22 -12.60 -4.82 7.61
CA ALA A 22 -13.19 -5.72 8.58
C ALA A 22 -12.23 -6.85 8.89
N SER A 23 -11.80 -6.97 10.11
CA SER A 23 -10.93 -8.07 10.52
C SER A 23 -11.29 -8.52 11.92
N PRO A 24 -11.03 -9.78 12.25
CA PRO A 24 -10.43 -10.78 11.37
C PRO A 24 -11.45 -11.38 10.41
N GLN A 25 -10.95 -12.03 9.37
CA GLN A 25 -11.81 -12.71 8.41
C GLN A 25 -11.25 -14.09 8.11
N THR A 26 -12.13 -15.01 7.73
CA THR A 26 -11.71 -16.34 7.33
C THR A 26 -11.30 -16.33 5.86
N MET A 27 -10.61 -17.37 5.45
CA MET A 27 -10.23 -17.52 4.05
C MET A 27 -11.44 -17.53 3.12
N THR A 28 -12.54 -18.16 3.57
CA THR A 28 -13.76 -18.21 2.77
C THR A 28 -14.35 -16.80 2.56
N GLN A 29 -14.37 -16.01 3.62
CA GLN A 29 -14.89 -14.65 3.53
C GLN A 29 -14.02 -13.80 2.61
N LEU A 30 -12.71 -13.91 2.75
CA LEU A 30 -11.79 -13.17 1.90
C LEU A 30 -11.91 -13.61 0.45
N ALA A 31 -12.01 -14.93 0.21
CA ALA A 31 -12.15 -15.44 -1.14
C ALA A 31 -13.40 -14.91 -1.81
N HIS A 32 -14.49 -14.84 -1.06
CA HIS A 32 -15.74 -14.33 -1.59
C HIS A 32 -15.62 -12.86 -1.98
N THR A 33 -15.06 -12.06 -1.08
CA THR A 33 -14.92 -10.63 -1.35
C THR A 33 -13.95 -10.36 -2.50
N LEU A 34 -12.85 -11.08 -2.54
CA LEU A 34 -11.84 -10.88 -3.57
C LEU A 34 -12.29 -11.41 -4.93
N ALA A 35 -13.16 -12.44 -4.94
CA ALA A 35 -13.74 -12.86 -6.19
C ALA A 35 -14.60 -11.76 -6.79
N GLY A 36 -15.35 -11.06 -5.94
CA GLY A 36 -16.19 -9.96 -6.40
C GLY A 36 -15.41 -8.72 -6.80
N ARG A 37 -14.40 -8.36 -6.00
CA ARG A 37 -13.65 -7.11 -6.24
C ARG A 37 -12.58 -7.26 -7.30
N GLU A 38 -11.87 -8.39 -7.28
CA GLU A 38 -10.70 -8.57 -8.14
C GLU A 38 -10.85 -9.67 -9.17
N GLY A 39 -11.91 -10.43 -9.10
CA GLY A 39 -12.11 -11.56 -10.00
C GLY A 39 -11.18 -12.73 -9.72
N TRP A 40 -10.67 -12.86 -8.50
CA TRP A 40 -9.75 -13.93 -8.19
C TRP A 40 -10.45 -15.27 -7.99
N ALA A 41 -9.81 -16.32 -8.50
CA ALA A 41 -10.23 -17.67 -8.18
C ALA A 41 -9.86 -17.97 -6.74
N LYS A 42 -10.54 -18.93 -6.14
CA LYS A 42 -10.28 -19.31 -4.76
C LYS A 42 -8.82 -19.71 -4.53
N GLY A 43 -8.24 -20.44 -5.49
CA GLY A 43 -6.84 -20.84 -5.38
C GLY A 43 -5.88 -19.67 -5.35
N THR A 44 -6.20 -18.60 -6.09
CA THR A 44 -5.38 -17.41 -6.07
C THR A 44 -5.40 -16.77 -4.69
N THR A 45 -6.58 -16.66 -4.10
CA THR A 45 -6.70 -16.12 -2.75
C THR A 45 -5.89 -16.93 -1.75
N THR A 46 -6.02 -18.25 -1.82
CA THR A 46 -5.30 -19.13 -0.91
C THR A 46 -3.79 -18.93 -1.01
N THR A 47 -3.29 -18.86 -2.24
CA THR A 47 -1.86 -18.69 -2.47
C THR A 47 -1.36 -17.35 -1.95
N VAL A 48 -2.13 -16.29 -2.21
CA VAL A 48 -1.74 -14.96 -1.77
C VAL A 48 -1.73 -14.86 -0.24
N LEU A 49 -2.75 -15.41 0.40
CA LEU A 49 -2.82 -15.38 1.86
C LEU A 49 -1.64 -16.12 2.50
N LYS A 50 -1.28 -17.25 1.92
CA LYS A 50 -0.15 -18.00 2.42
C LYS A 50 1.14 -17.21 2.31
N ARG A 51 1.38 -16.61 1.15
CA ARG A 51 2.58 -15.81 0.92
C ARG A 51 2.64 -14.61 1.85
N MET A 52 1.52 -13.93 2.02
CA MET A 52 1.48 -12.74 2.87
C MET A 52 1.72 -13.10 4.33
N THR A 53 1.21 -14.24 4.76
CA THR A 53 1.44 -14.70 6.11
C THR A 53 2.92 -15.01 6.31
N GLU A 54 3.53 -15.65 5.33
CA GLU A 54 4.96 -15.96 5.40
C GLU A 54 5.83 -14.71 5.40
N LYS A 55 5.37 -13.68 4.71
CA LYS A 55 6.10 -12.40 4.67
C LYS A 55 5.86 -11.55 5.92
N GLY A 56 4.97 -11.97 6.78
CA GLY A 56 4.69 -11.20 7.98
C GLY A 56 3.69 -10.06 7.79
N LEU A 57 2.98 -10.05 6.67
CA LEU A 57 1.98 -9.01 6.42
C LEU A 57 0.64 -9.34 7.05
N LEU A 58 0.40 -10.60 7.32
CA LEU A 58 -0.82 -11.07 7.96
C LEU A 58 -0.51 -11.93 9.16
N THR A 59 -1.39 -11.92 10.13
CA THR A 59 -1.36 -12.91 11.20
C THR A 59 -2.46 -13.90 10.92
N CYS A 60 -2.23 -15.15 11.30
CA CYS A 60 -3.16 -16.22 11.08
C CYS A 60 -3.40 -16.94 12.39
N ARG A 61 -4.67 -17.07 12.78
CA ARG A 61 -5.01 -17.71 14.02
C ARG A 61 -5.92 -18.89 13.74
N GLN A 62 -5.62 -20.02 14.33
CA GLN A 62 -6.45 -21.20 14.14
C GLN A 62 -7.67 -21.11 15.05
N GLY A 63 -8.84 -21.09 14.45
CA GLY A 63 -10.10 -21.15 15.19
C GLY A 63 -10.58 -22.59 15.23
N GLU A 64 -11.79 -22.78 15.74
CA GLU A 64 -12.35 -24.13 15.86
C GLU A 64 -12.59 -24.79 14.51
N ARG A 65 -13.07 -24.03 13.55
CA ARG A 65 -13.41 -24.58 12.23
C ARG A 65 -12.65 -23.96 11.09
N ALA A 66 -12.00 -22.86 11.30
CA ALA A 66 -11.33 -22.16 10.22
C ALA A 66 -10.18 -21.35 10.77
N LYS A 67 -9.30 -20.96 9.86
CA LYS A 67 -8.23 -20.05 10.20
C LYS A 67 -8.75 -18.62 10.01
N TRP A 68 -8.33 -17.75 10.89
CA TRP A 68 -8.72 -16.36 10.86
C TRP A 68 -7.52 -15.49 10.56
N TYR A 69 -7.67 -14.59 9.63
CA TYR A 69 -6.59 -13.72 9.19
C TYR A 69 -6.84 -12.28 9.63
N ALA A 70 -5.78 -11.62 10.02
CA ALA A 70 -5.84 -10.21 10.38
C ALA A 70 -4.61 -9.51 9.82
N PRO A 71 -4.68 -8.20 9.58
CA PRO A 71 -3.51 -7.49 9.05
C PRO A 71 -2.47 -7.34 10.15
N ALA A 72 -1.20 -7.59 9.80
CA ALA A 72 -0.09 -7.38 10.70
C ALA A 72 0.55 -6.03 10.47
N VAL A 73 0.06 -5.28 9.49
CA VAL A 73 0.56 -3.96 9.12
C VAL A 73 -0.59 -2.99 9.25
N GLU A 74 -0.36 -1.88 9.91
CA GLU A 74 -1.39 -0.86 10.04
C GLU A 74 -1.53 -0.12 8.72
N ARG A 75 -2.76 0.27 8.39
CA ARG A 75 -3.02 0.96 7.14
C ARG A 75 -2.19 2.23 7.02
N ARG A 76 -2.12 2.99 8.09
CA ARG A 76 -1.34 4.22 8.08
C ARG A 76 0.13 3.98 7.78
N ALA A 77 0.70 2.94 8.40
CA ALA A 77 2.10 2.61 8.17
C ALA A 77 2.35 2.21 6.71
N ALA A 78 1.42 1.45 6.15
CA ALA A 78 1.53 1.04 4.76
C ALA A 78 1.42 2.23 3.81
N VAL A 79 0.47 3.13 4.08
CA VAL A 79 0.29 4.32 3.25
C VAL A 79 1.53 5.20 3.32
N VAL A 80 2.06 5.41 4.51
CA VAL A 80 3.26 6.23 4.67
C VAL A 80 4.44 5.63 3.93
N SER A 81 4.61 4.31 4.07
CA SER A 81 5.72 3.62 3.41
C SER A 81 5.61 3.70 1.89
N GLU A 82 4.41 3.50 1.36
CA GLU A 82 4.19 3.57 -0.08
C GLU A 82 4.38 4.99 -0.61
N THR A 83 3.91 5.97 0.14
CA THR A 83 4.08 7.37 -0.24
C THR A 83 5.57 7.72 -0.28
N ARG A 84 6.30 7.27 0.72
CA ARG A 84 7.74 7.52 0.79
C ARG A 84 8.48 6.88 -0.39
N SER A 85 8.10 5.64 -0.73
CA SER A 85 8.68 4.95 -1.88
C SER A 85 8.37 5.68 -3.18
N PHE A 86 7.13 6.13 -3.31
CA PHE A 86 6.70 6.87 -4.48
C PHE A 86 7.51 8.16 -4.62
N LEU A 87 7.65 8.90 -3.54
CA LEU A 87 8.42 10.14 -3.57
C LEU A 87 9.87 9.91 -3.93
N ARG A 88 10.48 8.87 -3.37
CA ARG A 88 11.85 8.55 -3.71
C ARG A 88 12.01 8.24 -5.18
N ARG A 89 11.07 7.50 -5.73
CA ARG A 89 11.12 7.13 -7.15
C ARG A 89 10.98 8.37 -8.02
N ILE A 90 10.01 9.22 -7.67
CA ILE A 90 9.80 10.46 -8.41
C ILE A 90 11.04 11.34 -8.34
N CYS A 91 11.62 11.51 -7.16
CA CYS A 91 12.81 12.33 -7.01
C CYS A 91 13.99 11.77 -7.77
N ARG A 92 14.15 10.45 -7.72
CA ARG A 92 15.25 9.81 -8.43
C ARG A 92 15.12 9.97 -9.94
N GLU A 93 13.91 9.77 -10.45
CA GLU A 93 13.68 9.89 -11.89
C GLU A 93 13.69 11.34 -12.34
N SER A 94 13.41 12.25 -11.43
CA SER A 94 13.30 13.65 -11.76
C SER A 94 14.47 14.50 -11.33
N VAL A 95 15.55 13.88 -10.87
CA VAL A 95 16.73 14.66 -10.52
C VAL A 95 17.19 15.48 -11.70
N SER A 96 17.24 14.86 -12.89
CA SER A 96 17.59 15.57 -14.12
C SER A 96 16.55 16.65 -14.41
N MET A 97 15.30 16.32 -14.22
CA MET A 97 14.22 17.25 -14.47
C MET A 97 14.29 18.43 -13.51
N LEU A 98 14.58 18.18 -12.24
CA LEU A 98 14.71 19.24 -11.27
C LEU A 98 15.92 20.14 -11.57
N THR A 99 17.00 19.52 -12.00
CA THR A 99 18.18 20.27 -12.38
C THR A 99 17.87 21.15 -13.60
N ASN A 100 17.16 20.59 -14.56
CA ASN A 100 16.75 21.34 -15.75
C ASN A 100 15.73 22.41 -15.39
N ALA A 101 14.86 22.14 -14.43
CA ALA A 101 13.87 23.11 -14.00
C ALA A 101 14.51 24.31 -13.31
N ALA A 102 15.62 24.08 -12.60
CA ALA A 102 16.35 25.17 -11.99
C ALA A 102 16.97 26.06 -13.05
N ALA A 103 17.35 25.48 -14.17
CA ALA A 103 17.90 26.23 -15.29
C ALA A 103 16.80 26.80 -16.17
N GLU A 104 15.71 26.07 -16.31
CA GLU A 104 14.58 26.48 -17.14
C GLU A 104 13.28 26.21 -16.42
N PRO A 105 12.89 27.10 -15.50
CA PRO A 105 11.69 26.87 -14.67
C PRO A 105 10.40 26.69 -15.46
N GLU A 106 10.35 27.22 -16.68
CA GLU A 106 9.14 27.14 -17.48
C GLU A 106 8.90 25.74 -18.03
N ARG A 107 9.84 24.84 -17.88
CA ARG A 107 9.66 23.49 -18.37
C ARG A 107 8.71 22.64 -17.53
N LEU A 108 8.50 23.05 -16.28
CA LEU A 108 7.55 22.34 -15.45
C LEU A 108 6.16 22.84 -15.76
N SER A 109 5.26 21.94 -16.06
CA SER A 109 3.89 22.34 -16.33
C SER A 109 3.23 22.69 -15.01
N ARG A 110 2.20 23.50 -15.09
CA ARG A 110 1.44 23.86 -13.92
C ARG A 110 0.84 22.65 -13.24
N GLU A 111 0.42 21.69 -14.06
CA GLU A 111 -0.14 20.47 -13.57
C GLU A 111 0.87 19.66 -12.75
N GLU A 112 2.10 19.61 -13.20
CA GLU A 112 3.16 18.92 -12.49
C GLU A 112 3.48 19.60 -11.16
N ILE A 113 3.51 20.92 -11.17
CA ILE A 113 3.75 21.69 -9.97
C ILE A 113 2.62 21.47 -8.96
N ASP A 114 1.38 21.50 -9.44
CA ASP A 114 0.23 21.29 -8.57
C ASP A 114 0.24 19.89 -7.97
N ALA A 115 0.61 18.90 -8.78
CA ALA A 115 0.69 17.52 -8.29
C ALA A 115 1.74 17.36 -7.20
N LEU A 116 2.89 17.98 -7.39
CA LEU A 116 3.95 17.95 -6.37
C LEU A 116 3.48 18.64 -5.09
N TYR A 117 2.82 19.76 -5.26
CA TYR A 117 2.32 20.49 -4.13
C TYR A 117 1.30 19.71 -3.33
N ASP A 118 0.41 19.02 -4.03
CA ASP A 118 -0.60 18.20 -3.37
C ASP A 118 0.01 17.06 -2.57
N VAL A 119 1.02 16.42 -3.12
CA VAL A 119 1.70 15.33 -2.43
C VAL A 119 2.37 15.84 -1.17
N LEU A 120 3.08 16.96 -1.27
CA LEU A 120 3.75 17.55 -0.11
C LEU A 120 2.76 18.00 0.94
N LYS A 121 1.65 18.56 0.51
CA LYS A 121 0.61 19.02 1.42
C LYS A 121 -0.01 17.85 2.16
N GLY A 122 -0.21 16.75 1.47
CA GLY A 122 -0.73 15.54 2.09
C GLY A 122 0.18 15.03 3.19
N LEU A 123 1.48 15.11 2.99
CA LEU A 123 2.45 14.70 3.99
C LEU A 123 2.41 15.63 5.21
N GLU A 124 2.27 16.93 4.96
CA GLU A 124 2.18 17.89 6.05
C GLU A 124 0.96 17.68 6.90
N ILE A 125 -0.18 17.46 6.25
CA ILE A 125 -1.42 17.19 6.96
C ILE A 125 -1.29 15.95 7.81
N GLY A 126 -0.66 14.91 7.27
CA GLY A 126 -0.41 13.71 8.02
C GLY A 126 0.44 13.96 9.25
N ARG A 127 1.41 14.85 9.14
CA ARG A 127 2.24 15.20 10.26
C ARG A 127 1.47 15.99 11.31
N ALA A 128 0.60 16.87 10.86
CA ALA A 128 -0.15 17.72 11.76
C ALA A 128 -1.10 16.95 12.66
N HIS A 129 -1.47 15.76 12.23
CA HIS A 129 -2.40 14.96 13.01
C HIS A 129 -1.72 14.00 13.99
N VAL A 130 -0.44 14.03 14.06
CA VAL A 130 0.30 13.14 14.97
C VAL A 130 0.37 13.70 16.39
#